data_ff9bc04bd0b934a3e4b5b64c8b8918ee
#
_entry.id   ff9bc04bd0b934a3e4b5b64c8b8918ee
#
_cell.length_a   1.000
_cell.length_b   1.000
_cell.length_c   1.000
_cell.angle_alpha   90.00
_cell.angle_beta   90.00
_cell.angle_gamma   90.00
#
_symmetry.space_group_name_H-M   'P 1'
#
loop_
_entity.id
_entity.type
_entity.pdbx_description
1 polymer ?
#
loop_
_entity_poly.entity_id
_entity_poly.type
_entity_poly.pdbx_seq_one_letter_code
_entity_poly.pdbx_strand_id
1 'polypeptide(L)'
;MSDSRRRVVITGLGAITPVGNDVPATWGQLLAGGSGAAPITIFEATREFTSRIACEVKDFDPLNFLEKKEARRYDRFAQFSVAAA
;
A
#
# COMPACT_ATOMS: atom_id res chain seq x y z
N MET A 1 11.89 29.95 -27.25
CA MET A 1 11.68 28.68 -26.52
C MET A 1 10.73 27.80 -27.29
N SER A 2 11.12 26.58 -27.47
CA SER A 2 10.33 25.64 -28.22
C SER A 2 9.18 25.11 -27.41
N ASP A 3 7.96 25.26 -27.93
CA ASP A 3 6.78 24.64 -27.36
C ASP A 3 6.52 23.26 -27.96
N SER A 4 7.49 22.72 -28.72
CA SER A 4 7.39 21.39 -29.32
C SER A 4 7.52 20.27 -28.33
N ARG A 5 8.02 20.52 -27.13
CA ARG A 5 8.16 19.51 -26.08
C ARG A 5 6.79 19.21 -25.49
N ARG A 6 6.48 17.92 -25.41
CA ARG A 6 5.29 17.47 -24.69
C ARG A 6 5.45 17.76 -23.20
N ARG A 7 4.43 18.31 -22.62
CA ARG A 7 4.37 18.54 -21.18
C ARG A 7 3.54 17.42 -20.56
N VAL A 8 4.13 16.72 -19.62
CA VAL A 8 3.45 15.67 -18.87
C VAL A 8 3.36 16.13 -17.44
N VAL A 9 2.16 16.09 -16.89
CA VAL A 9 1.92 16.49 -15.50
C VAL A 9 1.21 15.36 -14.75
N ILE A 10 1.48 15.29 -13.45
CA ILE A 10 0.80 14.35 -12.55
C ILE A 10 -0.37 15.11 -11.92
N THR A 11 -1.59 14.61 -12.14
CA THR A 11 -2.80 15.24 -11.62
C THR A 11 -3.32 14.59 -10.34
N GLY A 12 -2.80 13.43 -10.00
CA GLY A 12 -3.19 12.74 -8.79
C GLY A 12 -2.26 11.58 -8.49
N LEU A 13 -2.23 11.17 -7.23
CA LEU A 13 -1.45 10.04 -6.75
C LEU A 13 -2.29 9.22 -5.78
N GLY A 14 -2.12 7.91 -5.84
CA GLY A 14 -2.68 7.00 -4.85
C GLY A 14 -1.62 6.03 -4.39
N ALA A 15 -1.67 5.63 -3.13
CA ALA A 15 -0.71 4.68 -2.59
C ALA A 15 -1.32 3.88 -1.44
N ILE A 16 -0.95 2.62 -1.37
CA ILE A 16 -1.17 1.74 -0.21
C ILE A 16 0.18 1.12 0.09
N THR A 17 0.73 1.41 1.24
CA THR A 17 2.08 0.97 1.61
C THR A 17 2.13 0.44 3.04
N PRO A 18 3.20 -0.29 3.43
CA PRO A 18 3.36 -0.71 4.83
C PRO A 18 3.53 0.43 5.83
N VAL A 19 3.76 1.66 5.39
CA VAL A 19 3.93 2.82 6.27
C VAL A 19 2.78 3.81 6.16
N GLY A 20 1.79 3.57 5.32
CA GLY A 20 0.62 4.44 5.22
C GLY A 20 -0.36 3.96 4.16
N ASN A 21 -1.63 4.28 4.36
CA ASN A 21 -2.71 3.87 3.46
C ASN A 21 -3.11 4.97 2.47
N ASP A 22 -2.34 6.04 2.41
CA ASP A 22 -2.47 7.08 1.39
C ASP A 22 -1.12 7.75 1.15
N VAL A 23 -1.05 8.65 0.18
CA VAL A 23 0.20 9.33 -0.15
C VAL A 23 0.69 10.24 0.98
N PRO A 24 -0.16 11.11 1.59
CA PRO A 24 0.30 11.95 2.69
C PRO A 24 0.87 11.18 3.88
N ALA A 25 0.20 10.10 4.30
CA ALA A 25 0.65 9.27 5.42
C ALA A 25 1.97 8.57 5.08
N THR A 26 2.08 8.01 3.88
CA THR A 26 3.31 7.36 3.40
C THR A 26 4.46 8.34 3.37
N TRP A 27 4.26 9.50 2.78
CA TRP A 27 5.29 10.53 2.66
C TRP A 27 5.76 11.03 4.01
N GLY A 28 4.81 11.27 4.94
CA GLY A 28 5.12 11.70 6.29
C GLY A 28 6.00 10.69 7.03
N GLN A 29 5.70 9.41 6.90
CA GLN A 29 6.50 8.34 7.51
C GLN A 29 7.89 8.22 6.88
N LEU A 30 7.99 8.35 5.56
CA LEU A 30 9.28 8.31 4.88
C LEU A 30 10.18 9.47 5.33
N LEU A 31 9.63 10.67 5.44
CA LEU A 31 10.38 11.83 5.93
C LEU A 31 10.82 11.69 7.38
N ALA A 32 10.03 11.02 8.19
CA ALA A 32 10.36 10.75 9.59
C ALA A 32 11.31 9.57 9.78
N GLY A 33 11.67 8.85 8.70
CA GLY A 33 12.51 7.67 8.78
C GLY A 33 11.78 6.43 9.27
N GLY A 34 10.46 6.42 9.19
CA GLY A 34 9.65 5.28 9.62
C GLY A 34 9.88 4.04 8.78
N SER A 35 9.74 2.87 9.39
CA SER A 35 9.86 1.58 8.72
C SER A 35 8.59 0.78 8.89
N GLY A 36 8.19 0.06 7.81
CA GLY A 36 7.07 -0.87 7.85
C GLY A 36 7.47 -2.29 8.20
N ALA A 37 8.77 -2.55 8.38
CA ALA A 37 9.26 -3.89 8.72
C ALA A 37 8.92 -4.22 10.18
N ALA A 38 8.32 -5.37 10.39
CA ALA A 38 7.89 -5.82 11.72
C ALA A 38 7.70 -7.33 11.70
N PRO A 39 7.57 -7.98 12.88
CA PRO A 39 7.22 -9.39 12.91
C PRO A 39 5.91 -9.64 12.15
N ILE A 40 5.86 -10.79 11.48
CA ILE A 40 4.67 -11.18 10.71
C ILE A 40 3.50 -11.40 11.65
N THR A 41 2.34 -10.80 11.32
CA THR A 41 1.10 -10.93 12.09
C THR A 41 0.00 -11.67 11.34
N ILE A 42 0.07 -11.74 10.00
CA ILE A 42 -0.98 -12.34 9.17
C ILE A 42 -1.07 -13.84 9.40
N PHE A 43 0.05 -14.49 9.69
CA PHE A 43 0.09 -15.90 10.06
C PHE A 43 1.14 -16.12 11.14
N GLU A 44 1.10 -17.28 11.80
CA GLU A 44 2.09 -17.65 12.82
C GLU A 44 3.40 -18.07 12.16
N ALA A 45 4.43 -17.23 12.27
CA ALA A 45 5.75 -17.52 11.72
C ALA A 45 6.58 -18.30 12.74
N THR A 46 6.57 -19.63 12.60
CA THR A 46 7.29 -20.54 13.48
C THR A 46 8.77 -20.64 13.06
N ARG A 47 9.54 -21.45 13.80
CA ARG A 47 10.96 -21.68 13.50
C ARG A 47 11.22 -22.28 12.12
N GLU A 48 10.20 -22.85 11.48
CA GLU A 48 10.30 -23.42 10.14
C GLU A 48 10.49 -22.37 9.06
N PHE A 49 10.10 -21.12 9.34
CA PHE A 49 10.25 -20.01 8.40
C PHE A 49 11.61 -19.36 8.56
N THR A 50 12.32 -19.20 7.45
CA THR A 50 13.62 -18.53 7.43
C THR A 50 13.51 -17.03 7.70
N SER A 51 12.38 -16.42 7.29
CA SER A 51 12.08 -15.03 7.60
C SER A 51 10.82 -14.95 8.44
N ARG A 52 10.86 -14.20 9.54
CA ARG A 52 9.72 -13.98 10.44
C ARG A 52 9.33 -12.52 10.50
N ILE A 53 9.93 -11.68 9.66
CA ILE A 53 9.58 -10.26 9.53
C ILE A 53 9.09 -9.99 8.11
N ALA A 54 8.23 -9.00 7.98
CA ALA A 54 7.70 -8.55 6.69
C ALA A 54 7.27 -7.11 6.80
N CYS A 55 7.08 -6.49 5.64
CA CYS A 55 6.50 -5.15 5.56
C CYS A 55 5.02 -5.31 5.18
N GLU A 56 4.18 -5.51 6.17
CA GLU A 56 2.74 -5.70 5.97
C GLU A 56 2.02 -4.36 5.89
N VAL A 57 1.01 -4.28 5.02
CA VAL A 57 0.08 -3.16 5.00
C VAL A 57 -0.84 -3.26 6.22
N LYS A 58 -0.95 -2.19 6.98
CA LYS A 58 -1.68 -2.15 8.24
C LYS A 58 -2.97 -1.34 8.11
N ASP A 59 -3.97 -1.70 8.91
CA ASP A 59 -5.21 -0.94 9.02
C ASP A 59 -5.95 -0.75 7.69
N PHE A 60 -5.74 -1.66 6.74
CA PHE A 60 -6.41 -1.61 5.45
C PHE A 60 -7.74 -2.37 5.51
N ASP A 61 -8.83 -1.64 5.27
CA ASP A 61 -10.16 -2.23 5.15
C ASP A 61 -10.63 -2.10 3.69
N PRO A 62 -10.72 -3.21 2.94
CA PRO A 62 -11.16 -3.16 1.55
C PRO A 62 -12.60 -2.67 1.40
N LEU A 63 -13.43 -2.77 2.44
CA LEU A 63 -14.82 -2.32 2.40
C LEU A 63 -14.95 -0.80 2.29
N ASN A 64 -13.89 -0.03 2.57
CA ASN A 64 -13.87 1.41 2.35
C ASN A 64 -13.79 1.77 0.87
N PHE A 65 -13.42 0.84 0.00
CA PHE A 65 -13.19 1.08 -1.42
C PHE A 65 -14.00 0.15 -2.33
N LEU A 66 -14.41 -1.00 -1.82
CA LEU A 66 -15.07 -2.05 -2.59
C LEU A 66 -16.34 -2.51 -1.88
N GLU A 67 -17.32 -2.93 -2.64
CA GLU A 67 -18.47 -3.62 -2.07
C GLU A 67 -18.05 -4.98 -1.52
N LYS A 68 -18.78 -5.46 -0.50
CA LYS A 68 -18.49 -6.71 0.19
C LYS A 68 -18.32 -7.90 -0.77
N LYS A 69 -19.16 -7.97 -1.80
CA LYS A 69 -19.10 -9.01 -2.83
C LYS A 69 -17.81 -8.97 -3.62
N GLU A 70 -17.39 -7.78 -4.03
CA GLU A 70 -16.17 -7.57 -4.79
C GLU A 70 -14.93 -7.83 -3.93
N ALA A 71 -14.94 -7.40 -2.68
CA ALA A 71 -13.84 -7.62 -1.75
C ALA A 71 -13.55 -9.11 -1.54
N ARG A 72 -14.58 -9.96 -1.53
CA ARG A 72 -14.41 -11.41 -1.41
C ARG A 72 -13.81 -12.06 -2.66
N ARG A 73 -14.00 -11.45 -3.83
CA ARG A 73 -13.57 -12.00 -5.11
C ARG A 73 -12.14 -11.61 -5.45
N TYR A 74 -11.63 -10.55 -4.84
CA TYR A 74 -10.31 -10.02 -5.15
C TYR A 74 -9.28 -10.45 -4.13
N ASP A 75 -8.11 -10.86 -4.61
CA ASP A 75 -6.95 -11.08 -3.76
C ASP A 75 -6.46 -9.76 -3.18
N ARG A 76 -5.63 -9.85 -2.15
CA ARG A 76 -5.12 -8.69 -1.44
C ARG A 76 -4.43 -7.68 -2.37
N PHE A 77 -3.62 -8.16 -3.32
CA PHE A 77 -2.95 -7.28 -4.27
C PHE A 77 -3.93 -6.51 -5.16
N ALA A 78 -5.03 -7.18 -5.57
CA ALA A 78 -6.05 -6.54 -6.38
C ALA A 78 -6.82 -5.50 -5.58
N GLN A 79 -7.11 -5.77 -4.31
CA GLN A 79 -7.74 -4.82 -3.39
C GLN A 79 -6.89 -3.56 -3.24
N PHE A 80 -5.58 -3.71 -3.09
CA PHE A 80 -4.65 -2.58 -2.99
C PHE A 80 -4.64 -1.75 -4.27
N SER A 81 -4.63 -2.40 -5.42
CA SER A 81 -4.64 -1.72 -6.72
C SER A 81 -5.88 -0.86 -6.91
N VAL A 82 -7.05 -1.38 -6.56
CA VAL A 82 -8.30 -0.63 -6.66
C VAL A 82 -8.34 0.52 -5.66
N ALA A 83 -7.89 0.30 -4.44
CA ALA A 83 -7.88 1.33 -3.41
C ALA A 83 -6.92 2.47 -3.73
N ALA A 84 -5.77 2.17 -4.32
CA ALA A 84 -4.77 3.17 -4.70
C ALA A 84 -5.17 3.97 -5.93
N ALA A 85 -6.01 3.40 -6.77
CA ALA A 85 -6.42 4.05 -8.01
C ALA A 85 -7.28 5.31 -7.79
#